data_42fafbed9c972e4a5631ca065f223949
#
_entry.id   42fafbed9c972e4a5631ca065f223949
#
_cell.length_a   1.000
_cell.length_b   1.000
_cell.length_c   1.000
_cell.angle_alpha   90.00
_cell.angle_beta   90.00
_cell.angle_gamma   90.00
#
_symmetry.space_group_name_H-M   'P 1'
#
loop_
_entity.id
_entity.type
_entity.pdbx_description
1 polymer ?
#
loop_
_entity_poly.entity_id
_entity_poly.type
_entity_poly.pdbx_seq_one_letter_code
_entity_poly.pdbx_strand_id
1 'polypeptide(L)'
;MAQNQKRETVQREQLKRLMAKVAVDVDETGARVDQRSTYRELKIRWSDSTKSSTELRPANLGAQTPAPSVVIVEDNKRSGTLPRQRSLELSQSHLLVAAVDATNKLRWWSLMPDPRLVRYETPTASGELRRQDYYVSNVTLVVAFPDDPEIATLRIYHPIWNGTEFDLQPLSIVSTR
;
A
#
# COMPACT_ATOMS: atom_id res chain seq x y z
N MET A 1 -13.52 25.49 5.73
CA MET A 1 -12.16 25.11 6.22
C MET A 1 -12.19 24.15 7.41
N ALA A 2 -13.04 24.32 8.44
CA ALA A 2 -13.07 23.47 9.64
C ALA A 2 -13.40 21.98 9.40
N GLN A 3 -14.20 21.63 8.41
CA GLN A 3 -14.56 20.23 8.12
C GLN A 3 -13.39 19.41 7.53
N ASN A 4 -12.49 20.03 6.75
CA ASN A 4 -11.32 19.33 6.22
C ASN A 4 -10.29 19.02 7.31
N GLN A 5 -10.06 19.96 8.24
CA GLN A 5 -9.15 19.72 9.35
C GLN A 5 -9.63 18.59 10.27
N LYS A 6 -10.94 18.48 10.50
CA LYS A 6 -11.53 17.42 11.32
C LYS A 6 -11.40 16.04 10.65
N ARG A 7 -11.53 15.97 9.31
CA ARG A 7 -11.29 14.74 8.54
C ARG A 7 -9.83 14.29 8.60
N GLU A 8 -8.88 15.19 8.39
CA GLU A 8 -7.45 14.88 8.46
C GLU A 8 -7.03 14.39 9.85
N THR A 9 -7.57 14.97 10.92
CA THR A 9 -7.25 14.57 12.29
C THR A 9 -7.77 13.16 12.59
N VAL A 10 -9.00 12.85 12.19
CA VAL A 10 -9.59 11.52 12.36
C VAL A 10 -8.81 10.46 11.56
N GLN A 11 -8.42 10.78 10.34
CA GLN A 11 -7.62 9.87 9.51
C GLN A 11 -6.24 9.60 10.10
N ARG A 12 -5.56 10.59 10.65
CA ARG A 12 -4.26 10.43 11.31
C ARG A 12 -4.34 9.54 12.54
N GLU A 13 -5.33 9.73 13.39
CA GLU A 13 -5.54 8.89 14.57
C GLU A 13 -5.87 7.45 14.20
N GLN A 14 -6.70 7.25 13.18
CA GLN A 14 -7.02 5.93 12.68
C GLN A 14 -5.78 5.24 12.10
N LEU A 15 -4.98 5.97 11.33
CA LEU A 15 -3.75 5.46 10.77
C LEU A 15 -2.73 5.09 11.85
N LYS A 16 -2.57 5.89 12.91
CA LYS A 16 -1.73 5.54 14.06
C LYS A 16 -2.18 4.23 14.71
N ARG A 17 -3.49 4.05 14.95
CA ARG A 17 -4.03 2.81 15.50
C ARG A 17 -3.75 1.60 14.61
N LEU A 18 -3.89 1.77 13.29
CA LEU A 18 -3.57 0.72 12.32
C LEU A 18 -2.08 0.38 12.32
N MET A 19 -1.21 1.39 12.38
CA MET A 19 0.23 1.16 12.43
C MET A 19 0.67 0.44 13.71
N ALA A 20 0.02 0.71 14.84
CA ALA A 20 0.25 -0.02 16.09
C ALA A 20 -0.12 -1.52 15.98
N LYS A 21 -1.02 -1.90 15.07
CA LYS A 21 -1.32 -3.32 14.76
C LYS A 21 -0.24 -3.97 13.88
N VAL A 22 0.53 -3.17 13.14
CA VAL A 22 1.54 -3.64 12.16
C VAL A 22 2.90 -3.88 12.81
N ALA A 23 3.26 -3.08 13.81
CA ALA A 23 4.58 -3.10 14.44
C ALA A 23 4.46 -2.99 15.97
N VAL A 24 5.40 -3.58 16.68
CA VAL A 24 5.40 -3.62 18.16
C VAL A 24 5.69 -2.26 18.77
N ASP A 25 6.41 -1.41 18.07
CA ASP A 25 6.80 -0.08 18.53
C ASP A 25 6.60 0.94 17.40
N VAL A 26 5.63 1.82 17.59
CA VAL A 26 5.35 2.93 16.67
C VAL A 26 5.92 4.19 17.30
N ASP A 27 7.10 4.58 16.87
CA ASP A 27 7.66 5.88 17.23
C ASP A 27 6.66 6.96 16.80
N GLU A 28 6.23 7.84 17.71
CA GLU A 28 5.20 8.88 17.48
C GLU A 28 5.56 9.88 16.39
N THR A 29 6.80 9.89 15.96
CA THR A 29 7.29 10.67 14.83
C THR A 29 6.94 10.01 13.51
N GLY A 30 5.67 9.76 13.24
CA GLY A 30 5.18 9.19 11.98
C GLY A 30 5.97 9.67 10.77
N ALA A 31 6.41 8.75 9.92
CA ALA A 31 7.16 8.99 8.70
C ALA A 31 8.18 10.14 8.86
N ARG A 32 9.28 9.92 9.59
CA ARG A 32 10.40 10.85 9.54
C ARG A 32 10.66 11.13 8.07
N VAL A 33 10.49 12.39 7.68
CA VAL A 33 11.02 12.86 6.41
C VAL A 33 12.51 12.59 6.50
N ASP A 34 12.91 11.44 5.98
CA ASP A 34 14.31 11.04 6.02
C ASP A 34 15.06 12.06 5.17
N GLN A 35 15.87 12.88 5.81
CA GLN A 35 16.75 13.85 5.14
C GLN A 35 17.93 13.16 4.46
N ARG A 36 17.91 11.83 4.36
CA ARG A 36 18.97 11.08 3.69
C ARG A 36 19.02 11.48 2.21
N SER A 37 20.23 11.57 1.73
CA SER A 37 20.51 11.86 0.32
C SER A 37 20.35 10.63 -0.60
N THR A 38 19.93 9.50 -0.05
CA THR A 38 19.74 8.25 -0.79
C THR A 38 18.49 7.50 -0.34
N TYR A 39 17.85 6.84 -1.29
CA TYR A 39 16.72 5.95 -1.07
C TYR A 39 16.87 4.68 -1.92
N ARG A 40 16.15 3.63 -1.56
CA ARG A 40 16.04 2.40 -2.36
C ARG A 40 14.72 2.40 -3.11
N GLU A 41 14.76 1.89 -4.33
CA GLU A 41 13.61 1.68 -5.19
C GLU A 41 13.55 0.20 -5.56
N LEU A 42 12.55 -0.50 -5.02
CA LEU A 42 12.28 -1.88 -5.38
C LEU A 42 11.19 -1.95 -6.43
N LYS A 43 11.43 -2.71 -7.49
CA LYS A 43 10.38 -3.18 -8.40
C LYS A 43 9.99 -4.59 -7.99
N ILE A 44 8.75 -4.76 -7.66
CA ILE A 44 8.17 -5.99 -7.17
C ILE A 44 7.16 -6.48 -8.20
N ARG A 45 7.39 -7.66 -8.77
CA ARG A 45 6.39 -8.34 -9.57
C ARG A 45 5.42 -9.05 -8.65
N TRP A 46 4.16 -8.71 -8.82
CA TRP A 46 3.05 -9.31 -8.12
C TRP A 46 2.27 -10.19 -9.08
N SER A 47 2.13 -11.49 -8.78
CA SER A 47 1.33 -12.41 -9.57
C SER A 47 0.38 -13.19 -8.67
N ASP A 48 -0.88 -13.25 -9.09
CA ASP A 48 -1.88 -14.10 -8.44
C ASP A 48 -1.70 -15.53 -8.98
N SER A 49 -1.30 -16.46 -8.11
CA SER A 49 -0.85 -17.80 -8.50
C SER A 49 -1.96 -18.73 -9.03
N THR A 50 -3.20 -18.27 -9.01
CA THR A 50 -4.34 -19.16 -9.32
C THR A 50 -4.84 -19.14 -10.75
N LYS A 51 -4.40 -18.21 -11.59
CA LYS A 51 -4.83 -18.20 -13.02
C LYS A 51 -3.82 -17.56 -13.95
N SER A 52 -3.59 -18.24 -15.06
CA SER A 52 -2.95 -17.72 -16.26
C SER A 52 -3.72 -16.49 -16.74
N SER A 53 -3.02 -15.35 -16.77
CA SER A 53 -3.30 -14.15 -17.56
C SER A 53 -4.70 -13.51 -17.52
N THR A 54 -4.73 -12.23 -17.21
CA THR A 54 -5.73 -11.23 -17.67
C THR A 54 -7.19 -11.39 -17.20
N GLU A 55 -7.49 -12.24 -16.23
CA GLU A 55 -8.84 -12.24 -15.66
C GLU A 55 -9.03 -11.04 -14.71
N LEU A 56 -9.88 -10.12 -15.16
CA LEU A 56 -10.38 -9.01 -14.36
C LEU A 56 -11.38 -9.57 -13.33
N ARG A 57 -11.10 -9.38 -12.04
CA ARG A 57 -12.03 -9.76 -10.97
C ARG A 57 -12.80 -8.54 -10.49
N PRO A 58 -14.14 -8.63 -10.37
CA PRO A 58 -14.90 -7.57 -9.73
C PRO A 58 -14.42 -7.34 -8.28
N ALA A 59 -14.24 -6.08 -7.91
CA ALA A 59 -13.70 -5.70 -6.60
C ALA A 59 -14.61 -6.04 -5.40
N ASN A 60 -15.87 -6.37 -5.66
CA ASN A 60 -16.89 -6.66 -4.63
C ASN A 60 -17.01 -8.14 -4.23
N LEU A 61 -16.23 -9.03 -4.85
CA LEU A 61 -16.15 -10.41 -4.43
C LEU A 61 -15.12 -10.52 -3.29
N GLY A 62 -15.61 -10.51 -2.04
CA GLY A 62 -14.83 -10.77 -0.82
C GLY A 62 -14.31 -12.22 -0.76
N ALA A 63 -13.64 -12.67 -1.80
CA ALA A 63 -13.05 -13.99 -1.85
C ALA A 63 -11.71 -13.96 -1.12
N GLN A 64 -11.47 -14.95 -0.28
CA GLN A 64 -10.15 -15.33 0.20
C GLN A 64 -9.23 -15.52 -1.01
N THR A 65 -8.53 -14.44 -1.36
CA THR A 65 -7.56 -14.50 -2.46
C THR A 65 -6.36 -15.29 -1.94
N PRO A 66 -5.92 -16.35 -2.62
CA PRO A 66 -4.69 -17.03 -2.23
C PRO A 66 -3.56 -16.02 -2.19
N ALA A 67 -2.63 -16.22 -1.26
CA ALA A 67 -1.51 -15.31 -1.09
C ALA A 67 -0.78 -15.14 -2.44
N PRO A 68 -0.61 -13.91 -2.91
CA PRO A 68 0.03 -13.68 -4.20
C PRO A 68 1.51 -14.10 -4.15
N SER A 69 2.02 -14.55 -5.27
CA SER A 69 3.46 -14.67 -5.45
C SER A 69 4.06 -13.28 -5.65
N VAL A 70 5.04 -12.95 -4.84
CA VAL A 70 5.71 -11.65 -4.86
C VAL A 70 7.20 -11.88 -5.05
N VAL A 71 7.76 -11.31 -6.11
CA VAL A 71 9.17 -11.45 -6.46
C VAL A 71 9.79 -10.07 -6.69
N ILE A 72 10.92 -9.81 -6.04
CA ILE A 72 11.74 -8.63 -6.34
C ILE A 72 12.38 -8.86 -7.71
N VAL A 73 12.14 -7.95 -8.65
CA VAL A 73 12.74 -7.98 -10.00
C VAL A 73 13.87 -6.98 -10.16
N GLU A 74 13.84 -5.89 -9.41
CA GLU A 74 14.90 -4.89 -9.39
C GLU A 74 15.02 -4.29 -7.98
N ASP A 75 16.24 -3.98 -7.59
CA ASP A 75 16.58 -3.27 -6.36
C ASP A 75 17.66 -2.23 -6.68
N ASN A 76 17.25 -0.98 -6.69
CA ASN A 76 18.10 0.12 -7.11
C ASN A 76 18.29 1.12 -5.96
N LYS A 77 19.53 1.47 -5.69
CA LYS A 77 19.86 2.62 -4.86
C LYS A 77 19.84 3.89 -5.70
N ARG A 78 19.11 4.89 -5.23
CA ARG A 78 18.94 6.18 -5.89
C ARG A 78 19.51 7.30 -5.03
N SER A 79 20.17 8.27 -5.66
CA SER A 79 20.57 9.52 -5.03
C SER A 79 19.42 10.53 -5.10
N GLY A 80 19.23 11.28 -4.03
CA GLY A 80 18.18 12.29 -3.92
C GLY A 80 17.28 12.08 -2.71
N THR A 81 16.30 12.96 -2.56
CA THR A 81 15.33 12.88 -1.49
C THR A 81 14.18 11.94 -1.86
N LEU A 82 13.75 11.14 -0.90
CA LEU A 82 12.58 10.29 -1.05
C LEU A 82 11.36 11.13 -1.46
N PRO A 83 10.59 10.72 -2.49
CA PRO A 83 9.40 11.43 -2.90
C PRO A 83 8.41 11.60 -1.75
N ARG A 84 7.98 12.82 -1.50
CA ARG A 84 7.00 13.11 -0.45
C ARG A 84 5.61 12.69 -0.90
N GLN A 85 4.92 12.02 -0.02
CA GLN A 85 3.51 11.73 -0.20
C GLN A 85 2.68 13.01 -0.01
N ARG A 86 1.90 13.38 -1.03
CA ARG A 86 1.10 14.62 -0.99
C ARG A 86 -0.21 14.46 -0.20
N SER A 87 -0.73 13.26 -0.12
CA SER A 87 -1.99 12.97 0.58
C SER A 87 -1.87 11.66 1.34
N LEU A 88 -2.28 11.67 2.62
CA LEU A 88 -2.33 10.50 3.49
C LEU A 88 -3.78 10.02 3.63
N GLU A 89 -4.51 10.00 2.53
CA GLU A 89 -5.89 9.53 2.55
C GLU A 89 -5.94 8.01 2.54
N LEU A 90 -6.37 7.43 3.67
CA LEU A 90 -6.60 6.00 3.78
C LEU A 90 -7.85 5.62 2.99
N SER A 91 -7.72 4.72 2.03
CA SER A 91 -8.85 4.22 1.25
C SER A 91 -8.59 2.81 0.75
N GLN A 92 -9.64 2.09 0.36
CA GLN A 92 -9.55 0.77 -0.25
C GLN A 92 -8.84 0.76 -1.63
N SER A 93 -8.61 1.93 -2.21
CA SER A 93 -7.87 2.05 -3.47
C SER A 93 -6.36 2.25 -3.28
N HIS A 94 -5.88 2.12 -2.04
CA HIS A 94 -4.47 2.24 -1.71
C HIS A 94 -3.93 0.96 -1.11
N LEU A 95 -2.61 0.82 -1.17
CA LEU A 95 -1.83 -0.13 -0.38
C LEU A 95 -1.12 0.64 0.72
N LEU A 96 -1.04 0.03 1.89
CA LEU A 96 -0.14 0.45 2.96
C LEU A 96 1.13 -0.40 2.88
N VAL A 97 2.28 0.25 2.73
CA VAL A 97 3.59 -0.40 2.78
C VAL A 97 4.28 0.05 4.05
N ALA A 98 4.69 -0.92 4.87
CA ALA A 98 5.41 -0.70 6.12
C ALA A 98 6.78 -1.36 6.06
N ALA A 99 7.84 -0.60 6.31
CA ALA A 99 9.21 -1.10 6.44
C ALA A 99 9.52 -1.32 7.91
N VAL A 100 9.92 -2.54 8.26
CA VAL A 100 10.25 -2.93 9.62
C VAL A 100 11.66 -3.50 9.71
N ASP A 101 12.27 -3.34 10.89
CA ASP A 101 13.57 -3.95 11.18
C ASP A 101 13.45 -5.41 11.65
N ALA A 102 14.58 -6.02 11.98
CA ALA A 102 14.63 -7.40 12.45
C ALA A 102 13.93 -7.63 13.81
N THR A 103 13.70 -6.56 14.58
CA THR A 103 12.99 -6.60 15.88
C THR A 103 11.50 -6.28 15.74
N ASN A 104 11.02 -6.15 14.51
CA ASN A 104 9.64 -5.77 14.18
C ASN A 104 9.27 -4.32 14.55
N LYS A 105 10.26 -3.45 14.68
CA LYS A 105 10.06 -2.02 14.87
C LYS A 105 9.79 -1.34 13.54
N LEU A 106 8.78 -0.45 13.50
CA LEU A 106 8.46 0.33 12.32
C LEU A 106 9.55 1.38 12.06
N ARG A 107 10.15 1.33 10.87
CA ARG A 107 11.19 2.28 10.42
C ARG A 107 10.64 3.30 9.45
N TRP A 108 9.69 2.90 8.63
CA TRP A 108 9.06 3.75 7.63
C TRP A 108 7.74 3.15 7.16
N TRP A 109 6.85 3.97 6.64
CA TRP A 109 5.62 3.54 5.98
C TRP A 109 5.17 4.55 4.92
N SER A 110 4.36 4.07 3.98
CA SER A 110 3.75 4.88 2.93
C SER A 110 2.41 4.31 2.51
N LEU A 111 1.51 5.21 2.08
CA LEU A 111 0.31 4.84 1.34
C LEU A 111 0.57 5.09 -0.14
N MET A 112 0.19 4.16 -0.99
CA MET A 112 0.36 4.29 -2.43
C MET A 112 -0.89 3.76 -3.15
N PRO A 113 -1.22 4.28 -4.34
CA PRO A 113 -2.31 3.72 -5.13
C PRO A 113 -2.09 2.22 -5.37
N ASP A 114 -3.15 1.43 -5.26
CA ASP A 114 -3.07 0.00 -5.58
C ASP A 114 -2.96 -0.17 -7.11
N PRO A 115 -1.81 -0.61 -7.63
CA PRO A 115 -1.61 -0.74 -9.08
C PRO A 115 -2.44 -1.87 -9.70
N ARG A 116 -3.00 -2.75 -8.87
CA ARG A 116 -3.89 -3.82 -9.33
C ARG A 116 -5.28 -3.31 -9.65
N LEU A 117 -5.68 -2.18 -9.02
CA LEU A 117 -7.02 -1.62 -9.16
C LEU A 117 -7.16 -0.85 -10.46
N VAL A 118 -7.91 -1.41 -11.38
CA VAL A 118 -8.27 -0.78 -12.66
C VAL A 118 -9.74 -0.36 -12.62
N ARG A 119 -9.98 0.88 -13.03
CA ARG A 119 -11.32 1.48 -13.03
C ARG A 119 -11.78 1.69 -14.46
N TYR A 120 -12.93 1.13 -14.78
CA TYR A 120 -13.59 1.31 -16.08
C TYR A 120 -14.90 2.03 -15.90
N GLU A 121 -15.21 2.86 -16.88
CA GLU A 121 -16.55 3.44 -17.04
C GLU A 121 -17.16 2.83 -18.30
N THR A 122 -18.27 2.14 -18.13
CA THR A 122 -19.02 1.54 -19.25
C THR A 122 -20.36 2.25 -19.41
N PRO A 123 -20.75 2.63 -20.64
CA PRO A 123 -22.06 3.20 -20.88
C PRO A 123 -23.14 2.14 -20.62
N THR A 124 -24.18 2.52 -19.91
CA THR A 124 -25.41 1.73 -19.78
C THR A 124 -26.27 1.86 -21.03
N ALA A 125 -27.33 1.06 -21.16
CA ALA A 125 -28.29 1.17 -22.25
C ALA A 125 -28.97 2.54 -22.27
N SER A 126 -29.03 3.27 -21.15
CA SER A 126 -29.54 4.64 -21.04
C SER A 126 -28.50 5.72 -21.40
N GLY A 127 -27.26 5.34 -21.72
CA GLY A 127 -26.16 6.28 -22.01
C GLY A 127 -25.47 6.83 -20.76
N GLU A 128 -25.89 6.45 -19.56
CA GLU A 128 -25.19 6.80 -18.31
C GLU A 128 -23.90 6.00 -18.15
N LEU A 129 -22.85 6.62 -17.61
CA LEU A 129 -21.61 5.93 -17.33
C LEU A 129 -21.70 5.18 -15.98
N ARG A 130 -21.50 3.88 -16.01
CA ARG A 130 -21.41 3.05 -14.83
C ARG A 130 -19.95 2.71 -14.54
N ARG A 131 -19.47 3.09 -13.36
CA ARG A 131 -18.14 2.75 -12.88
C ARG A 131 -18.08 1.30 -12.43
N GLN A 132 -17.04 0.60 -12.85
CA GLN A 132 -16.70 -0.75 -12.41
C GLN A 132 -15.23 -0.81 -12.02
N ASP A 133 -14.96 -1.42 -10.86
CA ASP A 133 -13.63 -1.58 -10.30
C ASP A 133 -13.22 -3.05 -10.43
N TYR A 134 -12.04 -3.31 -11.00
CA TYR A 134 -11.48 -4.65 -11.20
C TYR A 134 -10.06 -4.74 -10.67
N TYR A 135 -9.67 -5.92 -10.21
CA TYR A 135 -8.28 -6.21 -9.88
C TYR A 135 -7.63 -7.02 -10.99
N VAL A 136 -6.44 -6.57 -11.42
CA VAL A 136 -5.59 -7.33 -12.34
C VAL A 136 -4.65 -8.24 -11.55
N SER A 137 -4.42 -9.44 -12.07
CA SER A 137 -3.66 -10.50 -11.38
C SER A 137 -2.14 -10.34 -11.48
N ASN A 138 -1.64 -9.61 -12.49
CA ASN A 138 -0.21 -9.43 -12.71
C ASN A 138 0.12 -7.94 -12.84
N VAL A 139 0.90 -7.42 -11.90
CA VAL A 139 1.33 -6.01 -11.91
C VAL A 139 2.77 -5.88 -11.44
N THR A 140 3.37 -4.75 -11.77
CA THR A 140 4.63 -4.31 -11.16
C THR A 140 4.34 -3.19 -10.18
N LEU A 141 4.72 -3.41 -8.93
CA LEU A 141 4.68 -2.43 -7.86
C LEU A 141 6.06 -1.81 -7.72
N VAL A 142 6.15 -0.48 -7.72
CA VAL A 142 7.39 0.26 -7.46
C VAL A 142 7.28 0.89 -6.07
N VAL A 143 8.17 0.49 -5.16
CA VAL A 143 8.22 1.00 -3.80
C VAL A 143 9.52 1.75 -3.59
N ALA A 144 9.42 3.05 -3.31
CA ALA A 144 10.56 3.86 -2.89
C ALA A 144 10.51 4.05 -1.36
N PHE A 145 11.62 3.73 -0.67
CA PHE A 145 11.73 3.82 0.78
C PHE A 145 13.14 4.25 1.20
N PRO A 146 13.35 4.72 2.44
CA PRO A 146 14.66 5.16 2.90
C PRO A 146 15.73 4.08 2.74
N ASP A 147 16.94 4.46 2.32
CA ASP A 147 18.10 3.57 2.30
C ASP A 147 18.64 3.40 3.73
N ASP A 148 17.87 2.68 4.54
CA ASP A 148 18.18 2.39 5.93
C ASP A 148 18.65 0.92 6.07
N PRO A 149 19.90 0.67 6.49
CA PRO A 149 20.42 -0.69 6.64
C PRO A 149 19.70 -1.50 7.74
N GLU A 150 18.94 -0.84 8.62
CA GLU A 150 18.15 -1.53 9.63
C GLU A 150 16.83 -2.09 9.07
N ILE A 151 16.35 -1.60 7.95
CA ILE A 151 15.15 -2.17 7.31
C ILE A 151 15.45 -3.59 6.84
N ALA A 152 14.70 -4.55 7.38
CA ALA A 152 14.85 -5.97 7.08
C ALA A 152 13.75 -6.48 6.14
N THR A 153 12.51 -5.97 6.29
CA THR A 153 11.35 -6.41 5.49
C THR A 153 10.42 -5.27 5.16
N LEU A 154 9.77 -5.38 4.00
CA LEU A 154 8.59 -4.60 3.64
C LEU A 154 7.35 -5.47 3.81
N ARG A 155 6.35 -4.94 4.48
CA ARG A 155 5.02 -5.56 4.66
C ARG A 155 4.01 -4.76 3.88
N ILE A 156 3.22 -5.44 3.08
CA ILE A 156 2.23 -4.82 2.20
C ILE A 156 0.85 -5.22 2.70
N TYR A 157 -0.01 -4.23 2.90
CA TYR A 157 -1.37 -4.41 3.41
C TYR A 157 -2.37 -3.72 2.49
N HIS A 158 -3.56 -4.29 2.44
CA HIS A 158 -4.73 -3.67 1.81
C HIS A 158 -5.67 -3.16 2.91
N PRO A 159 -5.96 -1.85 2.96
CA PRO A 159 -6.96 -1.29 3.86
C PRO A 159 -8.37 -1.72 3.42
N ILE A 160 -9.11 -2.37 4.30
CA ILE A 160 -10.49 -2.80 4.06
C ILE A 160 -11.41 -2.05 5.01
N TRP A 161 -12.44 -1.42 4.47
CA TRP A 161 -13.48 -0.78 5.27
C TRP A 161 -14.48 -1.83 5.77
N ASN A 162 -14.63 -1.95 7.10
CA ASN A 162 -15.53 -2.93 7.71
C ASN A 162 -16.93 -2.36 8.06
N GLY A 163 -17.20 -1.13 7.63
CA GLY A 163 -18.44 -0.40 7.94
C GLY A 163 -18.28 0.68 9.02
N THR A 164 -17.26 0.56 9.87
CA THR A 164 -17.00 1.48 10.99
C THR A 164 -15.60 2.06 10.94
N GLU A 165 -14.60 1.23 10.64
CA GLU A 165 -13.19 1.61 10.57
C GLU A 165 -12.48 0.81 9.47
N PHE A 166 -11.24 1.19 9.16
CA PHE A 166 -10.38 0.40 8.30
C PHE A 166 -9.67 -0.68 9.10
N ASP A 167 -9.64 -1.89 8.54
CA ASP A 167 -8.75 -2.98 8.94
C ASP A 167 -7.64 -3.16 7.90
N LEU A 168 -6.53 -3.78 8.30
CA LEU A 168 -5.41 -4.08 7.41
C LEU A 168 -5.36 -5.56 7.09
N GLN A 169 -5.69 -5.91 5.87
CA GLN A 169 -5.50 -7.27 5.36
C GLN A 169 -4.04 -7.42 4.92
N PRO A 170 -3.27 -8.35 5.51
CA PRO A 170 -1.92 -8.62 5.05
C PRO A 170 -1.96 -9.25 3.66
N LEU A 171 -1.15 -8.73 2.75
CA LEU A 171 -1.05 -9.23 1.39
C LEU A 171 0.28 -9.94 1.14
N SER A 172 1.38 -9.35 1.58
CA SER A 172 2.70 -9.93 1.34
C SER A 172 3.76 -9.39 2.29
N ILE A 173 4.83 -10.16 2.44
CA ILE A 173 6.07 -9.79 3.13
C ILE A 173 7.22 -9.99 2.14
N VAL A 174 8.05 -8.96 1.99
CA VAL A 174 9.18 -8.94 1.07
C VAL A 174 10.45 -8.71 1.87
N SER A 175 11.42 -9.64 1.82
CA SER A 175 12.73 -9.43 2.42
C SER A 175 13.52 -8.42 1.58
N THR A 176 14.20 -7.49 2.25
CA THR A 176 15.03 -6.46 1.63
C THR A 176 16.54 -6.78 1.72
N ARG A 177 16.87 -7.96 2.23
CA ARG A 177 18.25 -8.47 2.38
C ARG A 177 18.44 -9.75 1.59
#